data_b02c3211c22a57af3e6ff287bfd1009a
#
_entry.id   b02c3211c22a57af3e6ff287bfd1009a
#
_cell.length_a   1.000
_cell.length_b   1.000
_cell.length_c   1.000
_cell.angle_alpha   90.00
_cell.angle_beta   90.00
_cell.angle_gamma   90.00
#
_symmetry.space_group_name_H-M   'P 1'
#
loop_
_entity.id
_entity.type
_entity.pdbx_description
1 polymer ?
#
loop_
_entity_poly.entity_id
_entity_poly.type
_entity_poly.pdbx_seq_one_letter_code
_entity_poly.pdbx_strand_id
1 'polypeptide(L)'
;DMIKSWIAQYDNTEYYNWAIELNDLEQPIGNISVVSIDEKTESIELGYCLGSQFFNKGYMTEALTAIIRFFINEVGAGRVWARHDTENPNSGKVMAAAGMDYEGTLRHAGFNNQGICDEVVYAKVRSAALDEEPDEETPEQQAVTTKVMGEDGVMRNVISDETMEYVGILAKLELSPEEAEAAKKDMADMLDYIDK
;
A
#
# COMPACT_ATOMS: atom_id res chain seq x y z
N ASP A 1 11.18 21.27 0.03
CA ASP A 1 10.21 20.92 -1.02
C ASP A 1 9.99 19.43 -0.96
N MET A 2 8.79 19.03 -0.51
CA MET A 2 8.39 17.65 -0.21
C MET A 2 8.54 16.74 -1.45
N ILE A 3 8.13 17.20 -2.63
CA ILE A 3 8.24 16.45 -3.89
C ILE A 3 9.70 16.13 -4.22
N LYS A 4 10.61 17.08 -4.05
CA LYS A 4 12.04 16.84 -4.29
C LYS A 4 12.63 15.80 -3.32
N SER A 5 12.16 15.77 -2.07
CA SER A 5 12.59 14.75 -1.12
C SER A 5 12.06 13.37 -1.49
N TRP A 6 10.85 13.27 -2.05
CA TRP A 6 10.31 12.01 -2.56
C TRP A 6 11.10 11.51 -3.78
N ILE A 7 11.35 12.39 -4.75
CA ILE A 7 12.15 12.04 -5.95
C ILE A 7 13.55 11.55 -5.56
N ALA A 8 14.19 12.17 -4.56
CA ALA A 8 15.52 11.77 -4.10
C ALA A 8 15.54 10.39 -3.41
N GLN A 9 14.37 9.80 -3.12
CA GLN A 9 14.25 8.49 -2.48
C GLN A 9 13.82 7.38 -3.44
N TYR A 10 13.61 7.66 -4.72
CA TYR A 10 13.21 6.62 -5.69
C TYR A 10 14.26 5.52 -5.87
N ASP A 11 15.54 5.80 -5.60
CA ASP A 11 16.61 4.78 -5.63
C ASP A 11 16.67 3.95 -4.33
N ASN A 12 15.80 4.25 -3.35
CA ASN A 12 15.72 3.50 -2.10
C ASN A 12 14.63 2.44 -2.21
N THR A 13 15.02 1.17 -2.28
CA THR A 13 14.12 0.02 -2.39
C THR A 13 13.20 -0.19 -1.18
N GLU A 14 13.45 0.51 -0.07
CA GLU A 14 12.59 0.49 1.13
C GLU A 14 11.59 1.66 1.16
N TYR A 15 11.53 2.47 0.11
CA TYR A 15 10.68 3.65 0.05
C TYR A 15 9.50 3.44 -0.91
N TYR A 16 8.31 3.29 -0.37
CA TYR A 16 7.08 3.07 -1.14
C TYR A 16 6.18 4.30 -1.09
N ASN A 17 6.00 4.94 -2.21
CA ASN A 17 5.12 6.10 -2.36
C ASN A 17 4.47 6.10 -3.74
N TRP A 18 3.16 5.89 -3.80
CA TRP A 18 2.37 5.85 -5.03
C TRP A 18 1.64 7.16 -5.24
N ALA A 19 1.74 7.74 -6.43
CA ALA A 19 0.90 8.83 -6.85
C ALA A 19 -0.49 8.31 -7.20
N ILE A 20 -1.52 9.07 -6.84
CA ILE A 20 -2.90 8.82 -7.27
C ILE A 20 -3.19 9.77 -8.42
N GLU A 21 -3.61 9.24 -9.55
CA GLU A 21 -3.98 9.99 -10.74
C GLU A 21 -5.39 9.61 -11.20
N LEU A 22 -6.11 10.56 -11.81
CA LEU A 22 -7.37 10.28 -12.47
C LEU A 22 -7.13 10.04 -13.96
N ASN A 23 -7.86 9.09 -14.53
CA ASN A 23 -7.74 8.73 -15.95
C ASN A 23 -7.85 9.92 -16.91
N ASP A 24 -8.57 10.96 -16.54
CA ASP A 24 -8.83 12.14 -17.35
C ASP A 24 -7.92 13.34 -17.02
N LEU A 25 -7.01 13.18 -16.05
CA LEU A 25 -6.09 14.22 -15.61
C LEU A 25 -4.65 13.72 -15.75
N GLU A 26 -3.83 14.45 -16.47
CA GLU A 26 -2.39 14.15 -16.62
C GLU A 26 -1.55 14.73 -15.48
N GLN A 27 -2.07 14.60 -14.21
CA GLN A 27 -1.36 15.08 -13.03
C GLN A 27 -1.82 14.33 -11.77
N PRO A 28 -0.91 14.09 -10.81
CA PRO A 28 -1.25 13.50 -9.54
C PRO A 28 -2.26 14.33 -8.75
N ILE A 29 -3.25 13.68 -8.17
CA ILE A 29 -4.26 14.29 -7.29
C ILE A 29 -3.99 14.04 -5.81
N GLY A 30 -3.11 13.09 -5.48
CA GLY A 30 -2.74 12.69 -4.14
C GLY A 30 -1.67 11.62 -4.14
N ASN A 31 -1.40 11.05 -2.98
CA ASN A 31 -0.49 9.92 -2.84
C ASN A 31 -0.89 9.01 -1.67
N ILE A 32 -0.39 7.76 -1.71
CA ILE A 32 -0.34 6.83 -0.59
C ILE A 32 1.11 6.40 -0.43
N SER A 33 1.60 6.33 0.81
CA SER A 33 2.96 5.89 1.11
C SER A 33 2.98 4.94 2.29
N VAL A 34 3.99 4.07 2.32
CA VAL A 34 4.37 3.34 3.52
C VAL A 34 5.13 4.30 4.44
N VAL A 35 4.65 4.43 5.67
CA VAL A 35 5.26 5.27 6.71
C VAL A 35 6.28 4.47 7.51
N SER A 36 5.92 3.23 7.86
CA SER A 36 6.79 2.31 8.59
C SER A 36 6.44 0.86 8.31
N ILE A 37 7.43 -0.02 8.41
CA ILE A 37 7.29 -1.48 8.34
C ILE A 37 7.89 -2.05 9.63
N ASP A 38 7.15 -2.92 10.31
CA ASP A 38 7.63 -3.71 11.42
C ASP A 38 7.55 -5.20 11.04
N GLU A 39 8.69 -5.78 10.69
CA GLU A 39 8.82 -7.17 10.27
C GLU A 39 8.43 -8.17 11.37
N LYS A 40 8.66 -7.83 12.64
CA LYS A 40 8.40 -8.74 13.76
C LYS A 40 6.91 -8.97 13.96
N THR A 41 6.12 -7.97 13.66
CA THR A 41 4.66 -8.01 13.77
C THR A 41 3.99 -8.11 12.40
N GLU A 42 4.78 -8.22 11.31
CA GLU A 42 4.29 -8.23 9.92
C GLU A 42 3.33 -7.06 9.64
N SER A 43 3.63 -5.89 10.23
CA SER A 43 2.72 -4.76 10.17
C SER A 43 3.27 -3.60 9.33
N ILE A 44 2.37 -2.97 8.57
CA ILE A 44 2.66 -1.88 7.65
C ILE A 44 1.80 -0.68 8.01
N GLU A 45 2.44 0.46 8.26
CA GLU A 45 1.76 1.74 8.46
C GLU A 45 1.64 2.48 7.14
N LEU A 46 0.43 2.87 6.77
CA LEU A 46 0.14 3.68 5.60
C LEU A 46 -0.15 5.13 5.98
N GLY A 47 0.38 6.04 5.16
CA GLY A 47 0.02 7.45 5.16
C GLY A 47 -0.52 7.86 3.80
N TYR A 48 -1.43 8.83 3.75
CA TYR A 48 -1.97 9.31 2.48
C TYR A 48 -2.38 10.78 2.54
N CYS A 49 -2.38 11.42 1.39
CA CYS A 49 -2.98 12.74 1.22
C CYS A 49 -3.67 12.86 -0.13
N LEU A 50 -4.63 13.76 -0.21
CA LEU A 50 -5.39 14.06 -1.42
C LEU A 50 -5.57 15.57 -1.53
N GLY A 51 -5.57 16.10 -2.74
CA GLY A 51 -5.88 17.50 -2.98
C GLY A 51 -7.34 17.81 -2.58
N SER A 52 -7.57 18.93 -1.88
CA SER A 52 -8.87 19.27 -1.31
C SER A 52 -10.00 19.35 -2.33
N GLN A 53 -9.72 19.73 -3.55
CA GLN A 53 -10.67 19.76 -4.68
C GLN A 53 -11.19 18.37 -5.11
N PHE A 54 -10.55 17.31 -4.63
CA PHE A 54 -10.91 15.93 -4.93
C PHE A 54 -11.56 15.20 -3.75
N PHE A 55 -11.81 15.90 -2.63
CA PHE A 55 -12.45 15.33 -1.46
C PHE A 55 -13.89 14.88 -1.76
N ASN A 56 -14.38 13.91 -0.97
CA ASN A 56 -15.75 13.39 -1.00
C ASN A 56 -16.19 12.76 -2.34
N LYS A 57 -15.24 12.32 -3.16
CA LYS A 57 -15.49 11.66 -4.46
C LYS A 57 -15.16 10.17 -4.47
N GLY A 58 -14.71 9.62 -3.34
CA GLY A 58 -14.38 8.19 -3.19
C GLY A 58 -12.95 7.83 -3.62
N TYR A 59 -12.23 8.69 -4.32
CA TYR A 59 -10.91 8.36 -4.89
C TYR A 59 -9.91 7.80 -3.88
N MET A 60 -9.77 8.44 -2.72
CA MET A 60 -8.86 7.94 -1.69
C MET A 60 -9.33 6.62 -1.09
N THR A 61 -10.62 6.40 -0.93
CA THR A 61 -11.16 5.13 -0.44
C THR A 61 -10.86 3.99 -1.41
N GLU A 62 -11.04 4.22 -2.72
CA GLU A 62 -10.73 3.26 -3.76
C GLU A 62 -9.24 2.91 -3.76
N ALA A 63 -8.36 3.91 -3.81
CA ALA A 63 -6.91 3.74 -3.80
C ALA A 63 -6.43 3.03 -2.52
N LEU A 64 -6.91 3.46 -1.34
CA LEU A 64 -6.53 2.84 -0.06
C LEU A 64 -7.00 1.39 0.02
N THR A 65 -8.21 1.07 -0.47
CA THR A 65 -8.72 -0.30 -0.53
C THR A 65 -7.82 -1.19 -1.39
N ALA A 66 -7.38 -0.69 -2.55
CA ALA A 66 -6.50 -1.43 -3.44
C ALA A 66 -5.14 -1.72 -2.77
N ILE A 67 -4.53 -0.72 -2.13
CA ILE A 67 -3.25 -0.88 -1.43
C ILE A 67 -3.37 -1.82 -0.23
N ILE A 68 -4.45 -1.75 0.56
CA ILE A 68 -4.68 -2.69 1.67
C ILE A 68 -4.77 -4.13 1.14
N ARG A 69 -5.54 -4.35 0.07
CA ARG A 69 -5.65 -5.68 -0.55
C ARG A 69 -4.31 -6.19 -1.05
N PHE A 70 -3.54 -5.33 -1.71
CA PHE A 70 -2.20 -5.67 -2.16
C PHE A 70 -1.32 -6.15 -0.99
N PHE A 71 -1.25 -5.40 0.09
CA PHE A 71 -0.40 -5.79 1.21
C PHE A 71 -0.90 -7.04 1.94
N ILE A 72 -2.19 -7.21 2.12
CA ILE A 72 -2.75 -8.39 2.81
C ILE A 72 -2.65 -9.65 1.94
N ASN A 73 -3.04 -9.56 0.67
CA ASN A 73 -3.22 -10.75 -0.16
C ASN A 73 -1.96 -11.11 -0.95
N GLU A 74 -1.22 -10.11 -1.45
CA GLU A 74 -0.08 -10.35 -2.34
C GLU A 74 1.25 -10.34 -1.56
N VAL A 75 1.42 -9.36 -0.68
CA VAL A 75 2.62 -9.25 0.15
C VAL A 75 2.56 -10.16 1.38
N GLY A 76 1.35 -10.53 1.83
CA GLY A 76 1.15 -11.39 2.98
C GLY A 76 1.30 -10.68 4.33
N ALA A 77 1.17 -9.34 4.35
CA ALA A 77 1.23 -8.60 5.59
C ALA A 77 0.18 -9.09 6.59
N GLY A 78 0.57 -9.32 7.83
CA GLY A 78 -0.34 -9.71 8.91
C GLY A 78 -1.28 -8.57 9.31
N ARG A 79 -0.85 -7.32 9.08
CA ARG A 79 -1.56 -6.12 9.50
C ARG A 79 -1.21 -4.92 8.64
N VAL A 80 -2.22 -4.20 8.17
CA VAL A 80 -2.08 -2.89 7.55
C VAL A 80 -2.84 -1.88 8.40
N TRP A 81 -2.20 -0.79 8.80
CA TRP A 81 -2.79 0.19 9.69
C TRP A 81 -2.48 1.63 9.28
N ALA A 82 -3.26 2.56 9.78
CA ALA A 82 -3.06 3.98 9.57
C ALA A 82 -3.61 4.77 10.76
N ARG A 83 -3.18 6.01 10.89
CA ARG A 83 -3.65 6.91 11.94
C ARG A 83 -4.01 8.29 11.38
N HIS A 84 -4.83 8.99 12.09
CA HIS A 84 -5.20 10.36 11.76
C HIS A 84 -5.38 11.19 13.03
N ASP A 85 -5.17 12.49 12.91
CA ASP A 85 -5.49 13.48 13.94
C ASP A 85 -7.01 13.48 14.23
N THR A 86 -7.40 13.53 15.51
CA THR A 86 -8.81 13.63 15.92
C THR A 86 -9.54 14.80 15.28
N GLU A 87 -8.83 15.90 14.96
CA GLU A 87 -9.38 17.05 14.26
C GLU A 87 -9.55 16.83 12.74
N ASN A 88 -9.11 15.66 12.22
CA ASN A 88 -9.32 15.26 10.83
C ASN A 88 -10.22 14.01 10.69
N PRO A 89 -11.50 14.09 11.08
CA PRO A 89 -12.40 12.94 11.06
C PRO A 89 -12.67 12.39 9.64
N ASN A 90 -12.38 13.15 8.59
CA ASN A 90 -12.55 12.68 7.22
C ASN A 90 -11.56 11.60 6.84
N SER A 91 -10.33 11.63 7.36
CA SER A 91 -9.37 10.52 7.21
C SER A 91 -9.92 9.23 7.83
N GLY A 92 -10.47 9.29 9.04
CA GLY A 92 -11.10 8.13 9.68
C GLY A 92 -12.25 7.54 8.87
N LYS A 93 -13.07 8.38 8.22
CA LYS A 93 -14.14 7.90 7.33
C LYS A 93 -13.59 7.16 6.11
N VAL A 94 -12.48 7.62 5.56
CA VAL A 94 -11.80 6.95 4.44
C VAL A 94 -11.27 5.59 4.90
N MET A 95 -10.60 5.51 6.06
CA MET A 95 -10.09 4.26 6.62
C MET A 95 -11.20 3.25 6.86
N ALA A 96 -12.29 3.66 7.53
CA ALA A 96 -13.45 2.81 7.78
C ALA A 96 -14.11 2.33 6.47
N ALA A 97 -14.26 3.22 5.47
CA ALA A 97 -14.83 2.88 4.17
C ALA A 97 -13.92 1.96 3.34
N ALA A 98 -12.60 2.00 3.57
CA ALA A 98 -11.63 1.08 2.98
C ALA A 98 -11.57 -0.29 3.70
N GLY A 99 -12.41 -0.52 4.69
CA GLY A 99 -12.53 -1.79 5.41
C GLY A 99 -11.55 -1.97 6.56
N MET A 100 -10.98 -0.88 7.08
CA MET A 100 -10.20 -0.91 8.32
C MET A 100 -11.11 -0.76 9.54
N ASP A 101 -10.78 -1.45 10.62
CA ASP A 101 -11.48 -1.42 11.89
C ASP A 101 -10.87 -0.36 12.82
N TYR A 102 -11.72 0.37 13.56
CA TYR A 102 -11.26 1.30 14.60
C TYR A 102 -10.65 0.53 15.77
N GLU A 103 -9.47 0.92 16.21
CA GLU A 103 -8.77 0.26 17.34
C GLU A 103 -8.64 1.13 18.58
N GLY A 104 -8.71 2.43 18.42
CA GLY A 104 -8.62 3.31 19.58
C GLY A 104 -8.12 4.71 19.26
N THR A 105 -8.09 5.53 20.32
CA THR A 105 -7.51 6.87 20.29
C THR A 105 -6.34 6.94 21.25
N LEU A 106 -5.18 7.32 20.71
CA LEU A 106 -3.95 7.52 21.45
C LEU A 106 -3.85 9.00 21.82
N ARG A 107 -3.74 9.30 23.11
CA ARG A 107 -3.64 10.68 23.59
C ARG A 107 -2.21 11.17 23.51
N HIS A 108 -2.03 12.43 23.02
CA HIS A 108 -0.73 13.08 22.87
C HIS A 108 0.27 12.26 22.05
N ALA A 109 -0.21 11.54 21.03
CA ALA A 109 0.58 10.60 20.24
C ALA A 109 1.10 11.19 18.92
N GLY A 110 0.54 12.31 18.49
CA GLY A 110 0.90 12.99 17.27
C GLY A 110 1.34 14.42 17.47
N PHE A 111 1.82 15.01 16.38
CA PHE A 111 2.20 16.40 16.31
C PHE A 111 1.79 17.01 14.96
N ASN A 112 1.04 18.09 14.99
CA ASN A 112 0.60 18.83 13.82
C ASN A 112 1.04 20.30 13.89
N ASN A 113 0.59 21.15 12.98
CA ASN A 113 0.91 22.58 12.94
C ASN A 113 0.32 23.40 14.12
N GLN A 114 -0.53 22.80 14.96
CA GLN A 114 -1.10 23.41 16.16
C GLN A 114 -0.42 22.90 17.45
N GLY A 115 0.45 21.87 17.33
CA GLY A 115 1.17 21.27 18.44
C GLY A 115 0.88 19.79 18.62
N ILE A 116 0.96 19.32 19.88
CA ILE A 116 0.66 17.92 20.22
C ILE A 116 -0.83 17.67 20.03
N CYS A 117 -1.15 16.55 19.36
CA CYS A 117 -2.52 16.13 19.11
C CYS A 117 -2.77 14.66 19.51
N ASP A 118 -4.04 14.31 19.60
CA ASP A 118 -4.47 12.93 19.78
C ASP A 118 -4.61 12.27 18.40
N GLU A 119 -4.29 10.97 18.31
CA GLU A 119 -4.37 10.21 17.08
C GLU A 119 -5.34 9.04 17.20
N VAL A 120 -6.16 8.87 16.19
CA VAL A 120 -7.08 7.74 16.05
C VAL A 120 -6.43 6.70 15.15
N VAL A 121 -6.44 5.43 15.60
CA VAL A 121 -5.83 4.31 14.89
C VAL A 121 -6.91 3.42 14.29
N TYR A 122 -6.69 3.05 13.03
CA TYR A 122 -7.45 2.07 12.28
C TYR A 122 -6.52 1.02 11.70
N ALA A 123 -6.98 -0.23 11.63
CA ALA A 123 -6.22 -1.31 11.05
C ALA A 123 -7.09 -2.32 10.30
N LYS A 124 -6.47 -2.99 9.33
CA LYS A 124 -6.94 -4.22 8.73
C LYS A 124 -5.98 -5.33 9.11
N VAL A 125 -6.48 -6.36 9.79
CA VAL A 125 -5.71 -7.55 10.15
C VAL A 125 -6.06 -8.66 9.17
N ARG A 126 -5.03 -9.40 8.70
CA ARG A 126 -5.24 -10.60 7.88
C ARG A 126 -6.05 -11.61 8.69
N SER A 127 -7.13 -12.12 8.11
CA SER A 127 -7.94 -13.16 8.75
C SER A 127 -7.23 -14.50 8.66
N ALA A 128 -7.17 -15.26 9.75
CA ALA A 128 -6.66 -16.63 9.73
C ALA A 128 -7.44 -17.56 8.76
N ALA A 129 -8.65 -17.17 8.37
CA ALA A 129 -9.43 -17.89 7.35
C ALA A 129 -8.87 -17.77 5.92
N LEU A 130 -7.89 -16.88 5.67
CA LEU A 130 -7.17 -16.81 4.39
C LEU A 130 -6.03 -17.83 4.33
N ASP A 131 -5.69 -18.48 5.43
CA ASP A 131 -4.72 -19.57 5.50
C ASP A 131 -5.36 -20.97 5.29
N GLU A 132 -6.71 -21.04 5.26
CA GLU A 132 -7.48 -22.24 4.85
C GLU A 132 -7.76 -22.14 3.36
N GLU A 133 -7.49 -23.23 2.60
CA GLU A 133 -7.53 -23.34 1.14
C GLU A 133 -8.64 -22.50 0.46
N PRO A 134 -8.36 -21.84 -0.68
CA PRO A 134 -9.33 -20.96 -1.32
C PRO A 134 -10.56 -21.75 -1.75
N ASP A 135 -11.76 -21.33 -1.31
CA ASP A 135 -13.02 -21.68 -1.96
C ASP A 135 -12.90 -21.36 -3.46
N GLU A 136 -13.35 -22.25 -4.33
CA GLU A 136 -13.26 -22.26 -5.78
C GLU A 136 -13.06 -20.87 -6.42
N GLU A 137 -11.83 -20.66 -6.92
CA GLU A 137 -11.38 -19.41 -7.56
C GLU A 137 -12.34 -18.95 -8.66
N THR A 138 -12.87 -17.76 -8.51
CA THR A 138 -13.37 -17.05 -9.69
C THR A 138 -12.18 -16.72 -10.61
N PRO A 139 -12.33 -16.74 -11.95
CA PRO A 139 -11.22 -16.55 -12.90
C PRO A 139 -10.44 -15.23 -12.77
N GLU A 140 -10.89 -14.32 -11.91
CA GLU A 140 -10.29 -13.00 -11.65
C GLU A 140 -9.29 -13.00 -10.46
N GLN A 141 -9.09 -14.14 -9.77
CA GLN A 141 -8.24 -14.26 -8.58
C GLN A 141 -7.03 -15.17 -8.78
N GLN A 142 -6.52 -15.32 -10.00
CA GLN A 142 -5.27 -16.05 -10.21
C GLN A 142 -4.11 -15.36 -9.50
N ALA A 143 -3.38 -16.16 -8.72
CA ALA A 143 -2.25 -15.71 -7.92
C ALA A 143 -1.28 -14.84 -8.72
N VAL A 144 -1.12 -13.62 -8.28
CA VAL A 144 -0.33 -12.57 -8.93
C VAL A 144 1.18 -12.81 -8.75
N THR A 145 1.55 -13.66 -7.79
CA THR A 145 2.93 -14.06 -7.55
C THR A 145 3.09 -15.57 -7.64
N THR A 146 4.16 -16.02 -8.31
CA THR A 146 4.56 -17.42 -8.37
C THR A 146 5.90 -17.58 -7.68
N LYS A 147 6.02 -18.54 -6.74
CA LYS A 147 7.33 -18.89 -6.17
C LYS A 147 8.06 -19.84 -7.12
N VAL A 148 9.25 -19.44 -7.55
CA VAL A 148 10.10 -20.21 -8.46
C VAL A 148 11.40 -20.57 -7.75
N MET A 149 11.82 -21.83 -7.88
CA MET A 149 13.09 -22.27 -7.34
C MET A 149 14.24 -21.77 -8.23
N GLY A 150 15.12 -20.95 -7.67
CA GLY A 150 16.34 -20.51 -8.34
C GLY A 150 17.36 -21.64 -8.54
N GLU A 151 18.34 -21.43 -9.40
CA GLU A 151 19.43 -22.41 -9.65
C GLU A 151 20.26 -22.73 -8.39
N ASP A 152 20.21 -21.84 -7.40
CA ASP A 152 20.84 -21.97 -6.08
C ASP A 152 19.99 -22.76 -5.06
N GLY A 153 18.80 -23.25 -5.47
CA GLY A 153 17.88 -23.99 -4.63
C GLY A 153 17.06 -23.14 -3.65
N VAL A 154 17.07 -21.82 -3.80
CA VAL A 154 16.29 -20.89 -2.99
C VAL A 154 14.98 -20.55 -3.70
N MET A 155 13.85 -20.61 -2.98
CA MET A 155 12.55 -20.18 -3.49
C MET A 155 12.50 -18.65 -3.50
N ARG A 156 12.16 -18.06 -4.65
CA ARG A 156 11.99 -16.62 -4.82
C ARG A 156 10.62 -16.29 -5.40
N ASN A 157 10.07 -15.16 -4.97
CA ASN A 157 8.86 -14.63 -5.54
C ASN A 157 9.13 -14.05 -6.94
N VAL A 158 8.27 -14.39 -7.90
CA VAL A 158 8.29 -13.82 -9.25
C VAL A 158 6.96 -13.13 -9.51
N ILE A 159 7.03 -11.86 -9.83
CA ILE A 159 5.85 -11.06 -10.15
C ILE A 159 5.52 -11.24 -11.64
N SER A 160 4.27 -11.58 -11.93
CA SER A 160 3.83 -11.77 -13.32
C SER A 160 3.73 -10.45 -14.09
N ASP A 161 3.78 -10.54 -15.43
CA ASP A 161 3.56 -9.38 -16.29
C ASP A 161 2.18 -8.77 -16.11
N GLU A 162 1.17 -9.61 -15.87
CA GLU A 162 -0.21 -9.20 -15.60
C GLU A 162 -0.31 -8.40 -14.30
N THR A 163 0.44 -8.77 -13.27
CA THR A 163 0.52 -8.00 -12.02
C THR A 163 1.12 -6.63 -12.25
N MET A 164 2.22 -6.57 -13.01
CA MET A 164 2.86 -5.30 -13.33
C MET A 164 1.98 -4.41 -14.20
N GLU A 165 1.22 -5.00 -15.11
CA GLU A 165 0.23 -4.28 -15.90
C GLU A 165 -0.88 -3.73 -15.00
N TYR A 166 -1.38 -4.53 -14.04
CA TYR A 166 -2.39 -4.10 -13.08
C TYR A 166 -1.89 -3.01 -12.13
N VAL A 167 -0.68 -3.14 -11.60
CA VAL A 167 -0.02 -2.10 -10.79
C VAL A 167 0.28 -0.86 -11.63
N GLY A 168 0.71 -1.03 -12.89
CA GLY A 168 0.89 0.04 -13.86
C GLY A 168 -0.41 0.77 -14.18
N ILE A 169 -1.53 0.05 -14.32
CA ILE A 169 -2.87 0.61 -14.51
C ILE A 169 -3.31 1.39 -13.27
N LEU A 170 -3.09 0.85 -12.07
CA LEU A 170 -3.41 1.53 -10.80
C LEU A 170 -2.54 2.78 -10.57
N ALA A 171 -1.27 2.72 -10.96
CA ALA A 171 -0.31 3.82 -10.84
C ALA A 171 -0.24 4.71 -12.09
N LYS A 172 -0.82 4.27 -13.22
CA LYS A 172 -0.69 4.88 -14.56
C LYS A 172 0.73 5.32 -14.88
N LEU A 173 1.69 4.49 -14.52
CA LEU A 173 3.07 4.67 -14.92
C LEU A 173 3.21 4.03 -16.31
N GLU A 174 3.36 4.81 -17.36
CA GLU A 174 3.94 4.33 -18.62
C GLU A 174 5.43 4.05 -18.36
N LEU A 175 5.70 2.89 -17.76
CA LEU A 175 7.07 2.42 -17.59
C LEU A 175 7.60 1.96 -18.94
N SER A 176 8.80 2.38 -19.28
CA SER A 176 9.54 1.72 -20.37
C SER A 176 9.77 0.25 -19.98
N PRO A 177 10.03 -0.65 -20.96
CA PRO A 177 10.30 -2.06 -20.67
C PRO A 177 11.42 -2.27 -19.64
N GLU A 178 12.44 -1.39 -19.64
CA GLU A 178 13.56 -1.44 -18.69
C GLU A 178 13.13 -1.03 -17.27
N GLU A 179 12.29 0.00 -17.16
CA GLU A 179 11.74 0.44 -15.87
C GLU A 179 10.74 -0.56 -15.30
N ALA A 180 9.94 -1.21 -16.14
CA ALA A 180 9.03 -2.27 -15.71
C ALA A 180 9.79 -3.49 -15.16
N GLU A 181 10.88 -3.90 -15.79
CA GLU A 181 11.74 -5.00 -15.31
C GLU A 181 12.46 -4.63 -14.00
N ALA A 182 12.91 -3.39 -13.85
CA ALA A 182 13.49 -2.92 -12.60
C ALA A 182 12.45 -2.94 -11.46
N ALA A 183 11.25 -2.41 -11.70
CA ALA A 183 10.16 -2.40 -10.73
C ALA A 183 9.72 -3.82 -10.32
N LYS A 184 9.65 -4.78 -11.26
CA LYS A 184 9.38 -6.19 -10.96
C LYS A 184 10.40 -6.78 -10.00
N LYS A 185 11.69 -6.51 -10.29
CA LYS A 185 12.78 -7.00 -9.46
C LYS A 185 12.69 -6.43 -8.05
N ASP A 186 12.46 -5.11 -7.93
CA ASP A 186 12.36 -4.43 -6.65
C ASP A 186 11.17 -4.95 -5.82
N MET A 187 10.01 -5.18 -6.48
CA MET A 187 8.84 -5.78 -5.83
C MET A 187 9.10 -7.24 -5.41
N ALA A 188 9.79 -8.03 -6.24
CA ALA A 188 10.15 -9.40 -5.90
C ALA A 188 11.15 -9.46 -4.73
N ASP A 189 12.15 -8.58 -4.73
CA ASP A 189 13.13 -8.46 -3.64
C ASP A 189 12.46 -8.03 -2.31
N MET A 190 11.43 -7.18 -2.38
CA MET A 190 10.61 -6.81 -1.22
C MET A 190 9.85 -8.02 -0.67
N LEU A 191 9.20 -8.79 -1.52
CA LEU A 191 8.45 -9.99 -1.11
C LEU A 191 9.39 -11.05 -0.51
N ASP A 192 10.58 -11.23 -1.08
CA ASP A 192 11.59 -12.15 -0.55
C ASP A 192 12.18 -11.68 0.80
N TYR A 193 12.13 -10.38 1.09
CA TYR A 193 12.55 -9.82 2.37
C TYR A 193 11.51 -10.06 3.47
N ILE A 194 10.23 -9.95 3.14
CA ILE A 194 9.12 -10.20 4.07
C ILE A 194 8.97 -11.69 4.41
N ASP A 195 9.34 -12.58 3.49
CA ASP A 195 9.29 -14.05 3.65
C ASP A 195 10.44 -14.63 4.50
N LYS A 196 11.37 -13.81 5.03
CA LYS A 196 12.51 -14.23 5.87
C LYS A 196 12.24 -14.06 7.35
#